data_2327d335bf635afd8063eba5fe811484
#
_entry.id   2327d335bf635afd8063eba5fe811484
#
_cell.length_a   1.000
_cell.length_b   1.000
_cell.length_c   1.000
_cell.angle_alpha   90.00
_cell.angle_beta   90.00
_cell.angle_gamma   90.00
#
_symmetry.space_group_name_H-M   'P 1'
#
loop_
_entity.id
_entity.type
_entity.pdbx_description
1 polymer ?
#
loop_
_entity_poly.entity_id
_entity_poly.type
_entity_poly.pdbx_seq_one_letter_code
_entity_poly.pdbx_strand_id
1 'polypeptide(L)'
;NFDLSKKIKIQAGLRYEYTDTFVLSGLGDTFVDREYGNLFPSLFLGYKINDFNNLNLSYSKRISRPAFTDMAPMLIFFDLNTAVFGNLSLRPAFSRNYQIDYRYKSIGLSAQYSNENDVFARFSPTINSETNFITYSPNNLDQRETLTAIINFPIKPTQNWKIRYFTSLSYSEVRGIVDTREIDNSITSLRFNMNNDLNITDSFTIQVVGFYQTKQNLNNGGFMRPMGKLDISLQQKINENIILTLNGTNLLNTMKFRPMIDTPELNLLQMANFNFLKPQAKLTFTYNFGNRNVKAKTIKASDESSRIKTSG
;
A
#
# COMPACT_ATOMS: atom_id res chain seq x y z
N ASN A 1 27.75 -1.20 1.01
CA ASN A 1 27.67 -0.48 -0.26
C ASN A 1 29.03 -0.56 -0.95
N PHE A 2 29.03 -1.02 -2.20
CA PHE A 2 30.23 -1.10 -3.01
C PHE A 2 30.00 -0.36 -4.32
N ASP A 3 30.74 0.72 -4.56
CA ASP A 3 30.77 1.39 -5.85
C ASP A 3 31.85 0.70 -6.70
N LEU A 4 31.44 -0.31 -7.50
CA LEU A 4 32.34 -1.02 -8.42
C LEU A 4 32.89 -0.10 -9.53
N SER A 5 32.12 0.93 -9.88
CA SER A 5 32.53 1.98 -10.82
C SER A 5 31.60 3.18 -10.68
N LYS A 6 31.90 4.29 -11.41
CA LYS A 6 31.01 5.46 -11.51
C LYS A 6 29.61 5.09 -12.07
N LYS A 7 29.45 3.91 -12.69
CA LYS A 7 28.22 3.46 -13.33
C LYS A 7 27.51 2.34 -12.59
N ILE A 8 28.22 1.56 -11.74
CA ILE A 8 27.67 0.36 -11.11
C ILE A 8 27.76 0.51 -9.60
N LYS A 9 26.61 0.41 -8.95
CA LYS A 9 26.44 0.40 -7.49
C LYS A 9 25.83 -0.92 -7.05
N ILE A 10 26.46 -1.57 -6.07
CA ILE A 10 25.94 -2.80 -5.46
C ILE A 10 25.74 -2.55 -3.97
N GLN A 11 24.59 -2.94 -3.48
CA GLN A 11 24.29 -2.97 -2.05
C GLN A 11 23.77 -4.37 -1.71
N ALA A 12 24.48 -5.07 -0.85
CA ALA A 12 24.03 -6.32 -0.27
C ALA A 12 23.81 -6.14 1.23
N GLY A 13 22.77 -6.75 1.74
CA GLY A 13 22.42 -6.73 3.14
C GLY A 13 21.97 -8.11 3.61
N LEU A 14 22.31 -8.45 4.85
CA LEU A 14 21.82 -9.64 5.54
C LEU A 14 21.36 -9.20 6.92
N ARG A 15 20.09 -9.47 7.24
CA ARG A 15 19.49 -9.20 8.55
C ARG A 15 19.04 -10.51 9.15
N TYR A 16 19.38 -10.73 10.41
CA TYR A 16 18.82 -11.81 11.21
C TYR A 16 17.80 -11.23 12.18
N GLU A 17 16.63 -11.84 12.25
CA GLU A 17 15.61 -11.50 13.24
C GLU A 17 15.25 -12.76 14.04
N TYR A 18 15.29 -12.62 15.36
CA TYR A 18 14.75 -13.58 16.30
C TYR A 18 13.43 -13.05 16.85
N THR A 19 12.44 -13.89 16.96
CA THR A 19 11.12 -13.55 17.48
C THR A 19 10.74 -14.58 18.53
N ASP A 20 10.35 -14.08 19.68
CA ASP A 20 9.71 -14.79 20.77
C ASP A 20 8.29 -14.23 20.91
N THR A 21 7.28 -15.08 20.79
CA THR A 21 5.87 -14.69 20.87
C THR A 21 5.19 -15.55 21.92
N PHE A 22 4.69 -14.86 22.94
CA PHE A 22 4.03 -15.48 24.07
C PHE A 22 2.64 -14.86 24.28
N VAL A 23 1.59 -15.68 24.34
CA VAL A 23 0.20 -15.24 24.58
C VAL A 23 -0.39 -16.07 25.71
N LEU A 24 -0.83 -15.40 26.76
CA LEU A 24 -1.50 -16.00 27.91
C LEU A 24 -3.01 -15.74 27.90
N SER A 25 -3.76 -16.67 28.49
CA SER A 25 -5.12 -16.41 28.93
C SER A 25 -5.11 -15.51 30.17
N GLY A 26 -6.26 -14.86 30.44
CA GLY A 26 -6.43 -14.12 31.71
C GLY A 26 -6.37 -15.01 32.98
N LEU A 27 -6.40 -16.34 32.81
CA LEU A 27 -6.30 -17.34 33.88
C LEU A 27 -4.90 -17.96 34.00
N GLY A 28 -3.94 -17.52 33.13
CA GLY A 28 -2.55 -17.96 33.17
C GLY A 28 -2.20 -19.12 32.26
N ASP A 29 -3.18 -19.65 31.50
CA ASP A 29 -2.88 -20.70 30.49
C ASP A 29 -2.13 -20.11 29.30
N THR A 30 -1.12 -20.83 28.80
CA THR A 30 -0.39 -20.44 27.61
C THR A 30 -1.15 -20.81 26.35
N PHE A 31 -1.56 -19.82 25.56
CA PHE A 31 -2.21 -20.03 24.26
C PHE A 31 -1.22 -20.16 23.11
N VAL A 32 -0.16 -19.38 23.15
CA VAL A 32 0.89 -19.37 22.14
C VAL A 32 2.24 -19.23 22.81
N ASP A 33 3.15 -20.09 22.43
CA ASP A 33 4.56 -20.04 22.79
C ASP A 33 5.35 -20.42 21.54
N ARG A 34 6.00 -19.43 20.89
CA ARG A 34 6.70 -19.63 19.61
C ARG A 34 7.99 -18.83 19.56
N GLU A 35 9.06 -19.54 19.32
CA GLU A 35 10.36 -18.98 19.06
C GLU A 35 10.81 -19.34 17.64
N TYR A 36 11.31 -18.35 16.91
CA TYR A 36 11.88 -18.59 15.58
C TYR A 36 12.88 -17.51 15.19
N GLY A 37 13.92 -17.96 14.47
CA GLY A 37 14.93 -17.08 13.90
C GLY A 37 14.99 -17.21 12.39
N ASN A 38 15.11 -16.07 11.68
CA ASN A 38 15.13 -16.06 10.23
C ASN A 38 16.15 -15.07 9.67
N LEU A 39 16.74 -15.43 8.53
CA LEU A 39 17.64 -14.60 7.76
C LEU A 39 16.87 -13.90 6.63
N PHE A 40 17.14 -12.60 6.45
CA PHE A 40 16.54 -11.72 5.46
C PHE A 40 17.62 -11.11 4.57
N PRO A 41 18.03 -11.80 3.51
CA PRO A 41 18.94 -11.26 2.53
C PRO A 41 18.27 -10.19 1.68
N SER A 42 19.05 -9.18 1.26
CA SER A 42 18.67 -8.17 0.29
C SER A 42 19.83 -7.88 -0.65
N LEU A 43 19.52 -7.63 -1.91
CA LEU A 43 20.48 -7.26 -2.93
C LEU A 43 19.89 -6.14 -3.77
N PHE A 44 20.66 -5.13 -4.02
CA PHE A 44 20.36 -4.05 -4.95
C PHE A 44 21.53 -3.86 -5.90
N LEU A 45 21.24 -3.81 -7.20
CA LEU A 45 22.19 -3.52 -8.26
C LEU A 45 21.68 -2.33 -9.07
N GLY A 46 22.38 -1.21 -9.03
CA GLY A 46 22.11 -0.04 -9.84
C GLY A 46 23.13 0.08 -10.98
N TYR A 47 22.64 0.24 -12.21
CA TYR A 47 23.47 0.45 -13.39
C TYR A 47 23.06 1.72 -14.13
N LYS A 48 23.94 2.72 -14.10
CA LYS A 48 23.82 3.95 -14.89
C LYS A 48 24.35 3.68 -16.30
N ILE A 49 23.45 3.36 -17.23
CA ILE A 49 23.82 3.10 -18.63
C ILE A 49 24.40 4.37 -19.24
N ASN A 50 23.68 5.51 -19.07
CA ASN A 50 24.13 6.86 -19.42
C ASN A 50 23.33 7.88 -18.59
N ASP A 51 23.45 9.19 -18.90
CA ASP A 51 22.78 10.24 -18.12
C ASP A 51 21.24 10.20 -18.19
N PHE A 52 20.69 9.56 -19.21
CA PHE A 52 19.25 9.45 -19.41
C PHE A 52 18.69 8.08 -19.04
N ASN A 53 19.54 7.04 -18.97
CA ASN A 53 19.11 5.65 -18.82
C ASN A 53 19.71 5.04 -17.55
N ASN A 54 18.86 4.57 -16.66
CA ASN A 54 19.25 3.86 -15.44
C ASN A 54 18.46 2.55 -15.35
N LEU A 55 19.14 1.48 -14.96
CA LEU A 55 18.56 0.17 -14.67
C LEU A 55 18.87 -0.18 -13.22
N ASN A 56 17.84 -0.62 -12.48
CA ASN A 56 18.02 -1.13 -11.14
C ASN A 56 17.40 -2.54 -11.04
N LEU A 57 18.09 -3.43 -10.36
CA LEU A 57 17.60 -4.74 -9.99
C LEU A 57 17.60 -4.85 -8.48
N SER A 58 16.55 -5.41 -7.92
CA SER A 58 16.51 -5.64 -6.48
C SER A 58 15.89 -6.99 -6.13
N TYR A 59 16.41 -7.56 -5.06
CA TYR A 59 15.87 -8.73 -4.40
C TYR A 59 15.75 -8.46 -2.91
N SER A 60 14.65 -8.90 -2.29
CA SER A 60 14.51 -8.88 -0.84
C SER A 60 13.62 -10.00 -0.34
N LYS A 61 14.02 -10.62 0.79
CA LYS A 61 13.15 -11.50 1.60
C LYS A 61 12.63 -10.69 2.79
N ARG A 62 11.34 -10.83 3.09
CA ARG A 62 10.68 -10.11 4.20
C ARG A 62 9.77 -11.04 4.98
N ILE A 63 9.45 -10.66 6.22
CA ILE A 63 8.47 -11.29 7.09
C ILE A 63 7.35 -10.32 7.41
N SER A 64 6.11 -10.82 7.41
CA SER A 64 4.94 -10.13 7.95
C SER A 64 4.41 -10.97 9.12
N ARG A 65 4.31 -10.37 10.29
CA ARG A 65 3.78 -11.05 11.48
C ARG A 65 2.29 -10.79 11.61
N PRO A 66 1.50 -11.75 12.15
CA PRO A 66 0.12 -11.51 12.49
C PRO A 66 -0.02 -10.34 13.46
N ALA A 67 -1.04 -9.52 13.29
CA ALA A 67 -1.36 -8.51 14.30
C ALA A 67 -1.97 -9.20 15.54
N PHE A 68 -1.76 -8.63 16.73
CA PHE A 68 -2.38 -9.17 17.94
C PHE A 68 -3.90 -9.25 17.85
N THR A 69 -4.53 -8.31 17.19
CA THR A 69 -5.97 -8.31 16.92
C THR A 69 -6.42 -9.48 16.03
N ASP A 70 -5.56 -9.94 15.10
CA ASP A 70 -5.86 -11.09 14.25
C ASP A 70 -5.73 -12.42 15.05
N MET A 71 -4.93 -12.44 16.11
CA MET A 71 -4.74 -13.61 16.97
C MET A 71 -5.65 -13.62 18.20
N ALA A 72 -6.19 -12.47 18.62
CA ALA A 72 -6.94 -12.34 19.85
C ALA A 72 -8.13 -13.33 19.91
N PRO A 73 -8.20 -14.24 20.91
CA PRO A 73 -9.27 -15.21 21.06
C PRO A 73 -10.55 -14.54 21.58
N MET A 74 -10.99 -13.50 20.90
CA MET A 74 -12.13 -12.68 21.26
C MET A 74 -13.19 -12.78 20.18
N LEU A 75 -14.41 -13.13 20.59
CA LEU A 75 -15.56 -13.21 19.71
C LEU A 75 -16.24 -11.85 19.64
N ILE A 76 -16.28 -11.27 18.45
CA ILE A 76 -16.96 -9.99 18.20
C ILE A 76 -18.16 -10.25 17.30
N PHE A 77 -19.35 -10.03 17.84
CA PHE A 77 -20.61 -10.20 17.10
C PHE A 77 -20.88 -9.00 16.19
N PHE A 78 -21.17 -9.26 14.92
CA PHE A 78 -21.72 -8.26 14.00
C PHE A 78 -23.25 -8.24 14.05
N ASP A 79 -23.86 -9.42 14.22
CA ASP A 79 -25.28 -9.64 14.38
C ASP A 79 -25.53 -10.96 15.13
N LEU A 80 -26.80 -11.41 15.23
CA LEU A 80 -27.18 -12.63 15.97
C LEU A 80 -26.60 -13.92 15.39
N ASN A 81 -26.23 -13.92 14.09
CA ASN A 81 -25.77 -15.09 13.37
C ASN A 81 -24.35 -14.95 12.82
N THR A 82 -23.69 -13.81 13.09
CA THR A 82 -22.38 -13.51 12.49
C THR A 82 -21.41 -12.95 13.51
N ALA A 83 -20.21 -13.54 13.60
CA ALA A 83 -19.15 -13.06 14.46
C ALA A 83 -17.78 -13.12 13.78
N VAL A 84 -16.85 -12.33 14.31
CA VAL A 84 -15.41 -12.43 14.01
C VAL A 84 -14.71 -13.03 15.21
N PHE A 85 -13.79 -13.92 14.94
CA PHE A 85 -12.95 -14.58 15.94
C PHE A 85 -11.49 -14.57 15.49
N GLY A 86 -10.56 -14.25 16.38
CA GLY A 86 -9.13 -14.30 16.07
C GLY A 86 -8.62 -15.74 15.99
N ASN A 87 -7.46 -15.92 15.36
CA ASN A 87 -6.84 -17.24 15.19
C ASN A 87 -5.43 -17.25 15.81
N LEU A 88 -5.30 -17.92 16.95
CA LEU A 88 -4.03 -18.11 17.66
C LEU A 88 -3.01 -18.95 16.86
N SER A 89 -3.48 -19.75 15.89
CA SER A 89 -2.65 -20.62 15.08
C SER A 89 -1.99 -19.88 13.90
N LEU A 90 -2.24 -18.58 13.69
CA LEU A 90 -1.65 -17.81 12.61
C LEU A 90 -0.12 -17.86 12.64
N ARG A 91 0.47 -18.19 11.51
CA ARG A 91 1.91 -18.19 11.27
C ARG A 91 2.35 -16.92 10.58
N PRO A 92 3.60 -16.45 10.77
CA PRO A 92 4.15 -15.35 9.99
C PRO A 92 4.18 -15.66 8.50
N ALA A 93 3.86 -14.67 7.66
CA ALA A 93 4.00 -14.77 6.22
C ALA A 93 5.41 -14.34 5.77
N PHE A 94 5.97 -15.04 4.79
CA PHE A 94 7.28 -14.75 4.24
C PHE A 94 7.17 -14.41 2.76
N SER A 95 7.70 -13.25 2.35
CA SER A 95 7.72 -12.83 0.95
C SER A 95 9.13 -12.75 0.38
N ARG A 96 9.28 -13.17 -0.90
CA ARG A 96 10.44 -12.97 -1.74
C ARG A 96 10.04 -12.04 -2.88
N ASN A 97 10.72 -10.91 -2.99
CA ASN A 97 10.39 -9.88 -3.96
C ASN A 97 11.58 -9.69 -4.91
N TYR A 98 11.31 -9.71 -6.19
CA TYR A 98 12.24 -9.44 -7.28
C TYR A 98 11.70 -8.27 -8.06
N GLN A 99 12.52 -7.27 -8.33
CA GLN A 99 12.10 -6.08 -9.05
C GLN A 99 13.18 -5.64 -10.03
N ILE A 100 12.74 -5.24 -11.20
CA ILE A 100 13.53 -4.58 -12.23
C ILE A 100 12.90 -3.22 -12.51
N ASP A 101 13.68 -2.15 -12.41
CA ASP A 101 13.28 -0.79 -12.71
C ASP A 101 14.16 -0.23 -13.82
N TYR A 102 13.52 0.22 -14.87
CA TYR A 102 14.19 0.96 -15.95
C TYR A 102 13.64 2.38 -15.99
N ARG A 103 14.55 3.33 -16.01
CA ARG A 103 14.22 4.75 -16.12
C ARG A 103 14.87 5.35 -17.36
N TYR A 104 14.04 5.91 -18.23
CA TYR A 104 14.46 6.74 -19.34
C TYR A 104 14.03 8.18 -19.09
N LYS A 105 15.00 9.08 -18.82
CA LYS A 105 14.72 10.46 -18.41
C LYS A 105 13.75 10.50 -17.22
N SER A 106 12.53 10.99 -17.45
CA SER A 106 11.46 11.07 -16.46
C SER A 106 10.47 9.90 -16.51
N ILE A 107 10.57 9.03 -17.50
CA ILE A 107 9.69 7.85 -17.66
C ILE A 107 10.28 6.70 -16.86
N GLY A 108 9.47 6.08 -16.00
CA GLY A 108 9.82 4.88 -15.24
C GLY A 108 8.99 3.70 -15.70
N LEU A 109 9.66 2.57 -15.91
CA LEU A 109 9.06 1.26 -16.18
C LEU A 109 9.55 0.30 -15.09
N SER A 110 8.66 -0.45 -14.46
CA SER A 110 9.04 -1.44 -13.47
C SER A 110 8.30 -2.75 -13.72
N ALA A 111 8.98 -3.85 -13.48
CA ALA A 111 8.37 -5.18 -13.37
C ALA A 111 8.74 -5.76 -12.02
N GLN A 112 7.75 -6.29 -11.32
CA GLN A 112 7.91 -6.88 -9.99
C GLN A 112 7.27 -8.26 -9.96
N TYR A 113 8.00 -9.23 -9.41
CA TYR A 113 7.47 -10.54 -9.04
C TYR A 113 7.59 -10.70 -7.52
N SER A 114 6.49 -11.09 -6.88
CA SER A 114 6.42 -11.39 -5.46
C SER A 114 5.87 -12.78 -5.26
N ASN A 115 6.57 -13.60 -4.46
CA ASN A 115 6.10 -14.89 -3.99
C ASN A 115 6.02 -14.82 -2.46
N GLU A 116 4.85 -15.09 -1.91
CA GLU A 116 4.56 -15.02 -0.48
C GLU A 116 3.98 -16.35 -0.01
N ASN A 117 4.56 -16.92 1.04
CA ASN A 117 4.09 -18.13 1.70
C ASN A 117 3.39 -17.77 3.02
N ASP A 118 2.48 -18.63 3.49
CA ASP A 118 1.67 -18.43 4.70
C ASP A 118 0.88 -17.11 4.67
N VAL A 119 0.29 -16.80 3.52
CA VAL A 119 -0.44 -15.54 3.26
C VAL A 119 -1.64 -15.39 4.18
N PHE A 120 -1.84 -14.21 4.75
CA PHE A 120 -3.02 -13.94 5.56
C PHE A 120 -4.27 -13.79 4.71
N ALA A 121 -5.22 -14.69 4.90
CA ALA A 121 -6.59 -14.61 4.42
C ALA A 121 -7.49 -14.10 5.56
N ARG A 122 -7.67 -12.78 5.62
CA ARG A 122 -8.56 -12.18 6.62
C ARG A 122 -10.02 -12.39 6.23
N PHE A 123 -10.89 -12.48 7.23
CA PHE A 123 -12.32 -12.67 7.04
C PHE A 123 -12.67 -13.90 6.20
N SER A 124 -11.99 -15.03 6.44
CA SER A 124 -12.38 -16.31 5.85
C SER A 124 -13.63 -16.84 6.57
N PRO A 125 -14.75 -17.08 5.85
CA PRO A 125 -15.98 -17.55 6.47
C PRO A 125 -15.93 -19.05 6.75
N THR A 126 -16.43 -19.43 7.92
CA THR A 126 -16.78 -20.79 8.30
C THR A 126 -18.25 -20.80 8.73
N ILE A 127 -19.04 -21.77 8.29
CA ILE A 127 -20.46 -21.88 8.61
C ILE A 127 -20.69 -23.13 9.45
N ASN A 128 -21.32 -22.96 10.60
CA ASN A 128 -21.88 -24.07 11.34
C ASN A 128 -23.21 -24.48 10.68
N SER A 129 -23.27 -25.69 10.09
CA SER A 129 -24.42 -26.16 9.32
C SER A 129 -25.68 -26.44 10.17
N GLU A 130 -25.55 -26.65 11.47
CA GLU A 130 -26.66 -26.88 12.36
C GLU A 130 -27.36 -25.59 12.79
N THR A 131 -26.58 -24.55 13.03
CA THR A 131 -27.08 -23.28 13.58
C THR A 131 -27.17 -22.17 12.53
N ASN A 132 -26.58 -22.37 11.33
CA ASN A 132 -26.33 -21.34 10.30
C ASN A 132 -25.53 -20.15 10.83
N PHE A 133 -24.72 -20.36 11.87
CA PHE A 133 -23.88 -19.34 12.43
C PHE A 133 -22.60 -19.17 11.59
N ILE A 134 -22.29 -17.95 11.18
CA ILE A 134 -21.13 -17.61 10.35
C ILE A 134 -20.04 -17.04 11.25
N THR A 135 -18.88 -17.66 11.24
CA THR A 135 -17.68 -17.13 11.89
C THR A 135 -16.68 -16.69 10.83
N TYR A 136 -16.19 -15.46 10.93
CA TYR A 136 -15.05 -14.97 10.14
C TYR A 136 -13.80 -15.07 10.98
N SER A 137 -12.79 -15.76 10.47
CA SER A 137 -11.49 -15.88 11.13
C SER A 137 -10.35 -15.65 10.13
N PRO A 138 -9.24 -15.03 10.55
CA PRO A 138 -8.06 -14.98 9.72
C PRO A 138 -7.39 -16.36 9.66
N ASN A 139 -6.92 -16.75 8.48
CA ASN A 139 -6.22 -18.01 8.22
C ASN A 139 -4.95 -17.77 7.42
N ASN A 140 -4.01 -18.71 7.42
CA ASN A 140 -2.92 -18.73 6.47
C ASN A 140 -3.31 -19.56 5.25
N LEU A 141 -3.11 -18.99 4.05
CA LEU A 141 -3.11 -19.72 2.80
C LEU A 141 -1.67 -20.09 2.44
N ASP A 142 -1.51 -21.14 1.63
CA ASP A 142 -0.18 -21.68 1.34
C ASP A 142 0.70 -20.68 0.61
N GLN A 143 0.15 -20.04 -0.43
CA GLN A 143 0.94 -19.21 -1.33
C GLN A 143 0.13 -18.10 -2.00
N ARG A 144 0.81 -16.98 -2.24
CA ARG A 144 0.39 -15.94 -3.18
C ARG A 144 1.53 -15.58 -4.11
N GLU A 145 1.26 -15.64 -5.41
CA GLU A 145 2.15 -15.12 -6.44
C GLU A 145 1.56 -13.85 -7.04
N THR A 146 2.40 -12.85 -7.25
CA THR A 146 1.96 -11.58 -7.86
C THR A 146 3.01 -11.12 -8.85
N LEU A 147 2.58 -10.93 -10.10
CA LEU A 147 3.36 -10.27 -11.15
C LEU A 147 2.77 -8.90 -11.39
N THR A 148 3.57 -7.85 -11.32
CA THR A 148 3.12 -6.47 -11.52
C THR A 148 4.01 -5.75 -12.52
N ALA A 149 3.40 -5.13 -13.53
CA ALA A 149 4.04 -4.18 -14.42
C ALA A 149 3.57 -2.76 -14.07
N ILE A 150 4.51 -1.82 -14.01
CA ILE A 150 4.25 -0.43 -13.61
C ILE A 150 4.82 0.51 -14.66
N ILE A 151 4.04 1.50 -15.04
CA ILE A 151 4.46 2.63 -15.86
C ILE A 151 4.20 3.92 -15.08
N ASN A 152 5.23 4.77 -15.01
CA ASN A 152 5.15 6.11 -14.47
C ASN A 152 5.72 7.08 -15.49
N PHE A 153 4.89 8.00 -15.98
CA PHE A 153 5.32 8.96 -16.99
C PHE A 153 4.74 10.36 -16.76
N PRO A 154 5.58 11.32 -16.38
CA PRO A 154 5.21 12.70 -16.37
C PRO A 154 5.29 13.29 -17.78
N ILE A 155 4.26 14.03 -18.17
CA ILE A 155 4.18 14.76 -19.43
C ILE A 155 4.03 16.24 -19.13
N LYS A 156 4.65 17.08 -19.94
CA LYS A 156 4.45 18.53 -19.95
C LYS A 156 4.07 18.96 -21.35
N PRO A 157 2.77 18.91 -21.73
CA PRO A 157 2.33 19.28 -23.06
C PRO A 157 2.63 20.77 -23.36
N THR A 158 2.55 21.60 -22.32
CA THR A 158 2.93 23.01 -22.34
C THR A 158 3.69 23.39 -21.07
N GLN A 159 4.24 24.59 -20.99
CA GLN A 159 4.87 25.09 -19.76
C GLN A 159 3.91 25.15 -18.58
N ASN A 160 2.64 25.39 -18.87
CA ASN A 160 1.56 25.61 -17.89
C ASN A 160 0.77 24.35 -17.55
N TRP A 161 1.00 23.24 -18.26
CA TRP A 161 0.27 21.99 -18.04
C TRP A 161 1.23 20.87 -17.69
N LYS A 162 1.09 20.32 -16.46
CA LYS A 162 1.86 19.18 -15.96
C LYS A 162 0.91 18.02 -15.72
N ILE A 163 1.21 16.88 -16.30
CA ILE A 163 0.45 15.65 -16.15
C ILE A 163 1.38 14.58 -15.57
N ARG A 164 0.90 13.86 -14.58
CA ARG A 164 1.57 12.69 -14.01
C ARG A 164 0.63 11.50 -14.07
N TYR A 165 1.01 10.50 -14.80
CA TYR A 165 0.32 9.22 -14.88
C TYR A 165 1.11 8.14 -14.17
N PHE A 166 0.39 7.33 -13.41
CA PHE A 166 0.89 6.10 -12.83
C PHE A 166 -0.12 5.00 -13.13
N THR A 167 0.34 3.94 -13.78
CA THR A 167 -0.48 2.79 -14.12
C THR A 167 0.22 1.53 -13.69
N SER A 168 -0.49 0.61 -13.03
CA SER A 168 0.00 -0.72 -12.74
C SER A 168 -0.99 -1.78 -13.20
N LEU A 169 -0.47 -2.81 -13.87
CA LEU A 169 -1.18 -4.03 -14.21
C LEU A 169 -0.60 -5.16 -13.35
N SER A 170 -1.44 -5.82 -12.57
CA SER A 170 -1.04 -6.90 -11.67
C SER A 170 -1.85 -8.15 -11.95
N TYR A 171 -1.17 -9.28 -12.07
CA TYR A 171 -1.76 -10.62 -11.98
C TYR A 171 -1.43 -11.18 -10.61
N SER A 172 -2.45 -11.57 -9.85
CA SER A 172 -2.28 -12.14 -8.51
C SER A 172 -3.04 -13.46 -8.42
N GLU A 173 -2.34 -14.51 -8.03
CA GLU A 173 -2.87 -15.85 -7.81
C GLU A 173 -2.64 -16.23 -6.36
N VAL A 174 -3.68 -16.75 -5.69
CA VAL A 174 -3.67 -17.16 -4.30
C VAL A 174 -4.15 -18.60 -4.21
N ARG A 175 -3.38 -19.44 -3.53
CA ARG A 175 -3.70 -20.87 -3.32
C ARG A 175 -3.56 -21.24 -1.86
N GLY A 176 -4.40 -22.17 -1.42
CA GLY A 176 -4.32 -22.76 -0.09
C GLY A 176 -5.62 -23.41 0.33
N ILE A 177 -5.63 -23.90 1.57
CA ILE A 177 -6.78 -24.57 2.15
C ILE A 177 -7.21 -23.82 3.40
N VAL A 178 -8.51 -23.54 3.52
CA VAL A 178 -9.13 -23.03 4.74
C VAL A 178 -10.15 -24.04 5.22
N ASP A 179 -9.92 -24.62 6.37
CA ASP A 179 -10.61 -25.80 6.87
C ASP A 179 -10.49 -26.97 5.86
N THR A 180 -11.56 -27.32 5.17
CA THR A 180 -11.59 -28.37 4.13
C THR A 180 -11.73 -27.79 2.72
N ARG A 181 -11.80 -26.47 2.58
CA ARG A 181 -12.07 -25.79 1.32
C ARG A 181 -10.79 -25.35 0.66
N GLU A 182 -10.61 -25.78 -0.57
CA GLU A 182 -9.54 -25.31 -1.44
C GLU A 182 -9.87 -23.91 -1.96
N ILE A 183 -8.88 -23.01 -1.88
CA ILE A 183 -8.92 -21.68 -2.45
C ILE A 183 -7.88 -21.65 -3.58
N ASP A 184 -8.34 -21.50 -4.80
CA ASP A 184 -7.51 -21.20 -5.98
C ASP A 184 -8.17 -20.04 -6.72
N ASN A 185 -7.63 -18.83 -6.50
CA ASN A 185 -8.24 -17.61 -7.01
C ASN A 185 -7.19 -16.73 -7.68
N SER A 186 -7.39 -16.45 -8.96
CA SER A 186 -6.53 -15.57 -9.74
C SER A 186 -7.28 -14.35 -10.25
N ILE A 187 -6.67 -13.18 -10.15
CA ILE A 187 -7.26 -11.92 -10.60
C ILE A 187 -6.21 -11.05 -11.29
N THR A 188 -6.56 -10.57 -12.47
CA THR A 188 -5.84 -9.48 -13.12
C THR A 188 -6.46 -8.14 -12.74
N SER A 189 -5.65 -7.25 -12.21
CA SER A 189 -6.05 -5.93 -11.71
C SER A 189 -5.32 -4.82 -12.44
N LEU A 190 -6.06 -3.82 -12.89
CA LEU A 190 -5.51 -2.56 -13.41
C LEU A 190 -5.75 -1.46 -12.37
N ARG A 191 -4.71 -0.71 -12.06
CA ARG A 191 -4.80 0.52 -11.27
C ARG A 191 -4.26 1.68 -12.09
N PHE A 192 -5.04 2.73 -12.17
CA PHE A 192 -4.71 3.96 -12.88
C PHE A 192 -4.82 5.14 -11.93
N ASN A 193 -3.79 5.98 -11.90
CA ASN A 193 -3.79 7.24 -11.17
C ASN A 193 -3.35 8.36 -12.12
N MET A 194 -4.01 9.48 -12.01
CA MET A 194 -3.78 10.66 -12.83
C MET A 194 -3.75 11.90 -11.95
N ASN A 195 -2.77 12.76 -12.16
CA ASN A 195 -2.73 14.08 -11.59
C ASN A 195 -2.41 15.08 -12.70
N ASN A 196 -3.31 16.04 -12.92
CA ASN A 196 -3.17 17.11 -13.88
C ASN A 196 -3.14 18.44 -13.14
N ASP A 197 -2.08 19.19 -13.31
CA ASP A 197 -1.92 20.55 -12.80
C ASP A 197 -1.89 21.51 -14.01
N LEU A 198 -2.90 22.31 -14.16
CA LEU A 198 -3.07 23.26 -15.27
C LEU A 198 -3.13 24.69 -14.73
N ASN A 199 -2.09 25.46 -15.00
CA ASN A 199 -2.06 26.90 -14.73
C ASN A 199 -2.70 27.63 -15.90
N ILE A 200 -3.97 28.05 -15.76
CA ILE A 200 -4.69 28.82 -16.79
C ILE A 200 -4.08 30.22 -16.92
N THR A 201 -3.77 30.82 -15.77
CA THR A 201 -3.07 32.11 -15.64
C THR A 201 -2.05 31.98 -14.50
N ASP A 202 -1.23 32.99 -14.25
CA ASP A 202 -0.33 33.06 -13.11
C ASP A 202 -1.05 33.06 -11.75
N SER A 203 -2.34 33.42 -11.77
CA SER A 203 -3.18 33.50 -10.57
C SER A 203 -4.25 32.42 -10.48
N PHE A 204 -4.54 31.68 -11.56
CA PHE A 204 -5.60 30.67 -11.59
C PHE A 204 -5.07 29.30 -12.00
N THR A 205 -5.23 28.32 -11.12
CA THR A 205 -4.78 26.93 -11.32
C THR A 205 -5.96 25.98 -11.17
N ILE A 206 -6.06 25.02 -12.08
CA ILE A 206 -6.96 23.89 -12.01
C ILE A 206 -6.12 22.63 -11.76
N GLN A 207 -6.50 21.86 -10.74
CA GLN A 207 -5.94 20.54 -10.51
C GLN A 207 -7.03 19.50 -10.64
N VAL A 208 -6.74 18.41 -11.41
CA VAL A 208 -7.63 17.26 -11.55
C VAL A 208 -6.87 16.01 -11.12
N VAL A 209 -7.40 15.34 -10.10
CA VAL A 209 -6.83 14.09 -9.58
C VAL A 209 -7.82 12.96 -9.81
N GLY A 210 -7.40 11.95 -10.54
CA GLY A 210 -8.18 10.76 -10.84
C GLY A 210 -7.51 9.50 -10.32
N PHE A 211 -8.33 8.58 -9.84
CA PHE A 211 -7.96 7.23 -9.44
C PHE A 211 -9.01 6.26 -9.94
N TYR A 212 -8.57 5.15 -10.50
CA TYR A 212 -9.44 4.03 -10.86
C TYR A 212 -8.71 2.71 -10.64
N GLN A 213 -9.45 1.71 -10.15
CA GLN A 213 -8.95 0.38 -9.89
C GLN A 213 -10.02 -0.64 -10.24
N THR A 214 -9.65 -1.66 -11.00
CA THR A 214 -10.52 -2.80 -11.32
C THR A 214 -10.64 -3.76 -10.13
N LYS A 215 -11.17 -4.95 -10.32
CA LYS A 215 -11.23 -5.99 -9.28
C LYS A 215 -9.86 -6.23 -8.64
N GLN A 216 -9.83 -6.52 -7.33
CA GLN A 216 -8.64 -6.96 -6.59
C GLN A 216 -8.92 -8.20 -5.78
N ASN A 217 -7.92 -9.07 -5.68
CA ASN A 217 -7.97 -10.26 -4.84
C ASN A 217 -7.98 -9.88 -3.34
N LEU A 218 -8.82 -10.54 -2.55
CA LEU A 218 -8.92 -10.37 -1.09
C LEU A 218 -8.23 -11.49 -0.30
N ASN A 219 -7.56 -12.42 -0.97
CA ASN A 219 -6.87 -13.59 -0.41
C ASN A 219 -7.78 -14.64 0.28
N ASN A 220 -9.05 -14.39 0.47
CA ASN A 220 -10.02 -15.30 1.13
C ASN A 220 -10.98 -15.97 0.14
N GLY A 221 -10.61 -16.04 -1.14
CA GLY A 221 -11.47 -16.48 -2.24
C GLY A 221 -12.39 -15.38 -2.80
N GLY A 222 -12.48 -14.24 -2.12
CA GLY A 222 -13.27 -13.09 -2.55
C GLY A 222 -12.48 -12.06 -3.34
N PHE A 223 -13.19 -11.01 -3.75
CA PHE A 223 -12.59 -9.88 -4.44
C PHE A 223 -13.20 -8.54 -4.04
N MET A 224 -12.41 -7.48 -4.17
CA MET A 224 -12.89 -6.11 -4.11
C MET A 224 -13.43 -5.69 -5.47
N ARG A 225 -14.66 -5.18 -5.51
CA ARG A 225 -15.26 -4.66 -6.74
C ARG A 225 -14.57 -3.37 -7.19
N PRO A 226 -14.64 -3.04 -8.49
CA PRO A 226 -13.99 -1.83 -9.02
C PRO A 226 -14.42 -0.57 -8.28
N MET A 227 -13.45 0.34 -8.07
CA MET A 227 -13.67 1.64 -7.44
C MET A 227 -12.82 2.73 -8.09
N GLY A 228 -13.25 3.96 -7.92
CA GLY A 228 -12.51 5.10 -8.46
C GLY A 228 -12.88 6.40 -7.74
N LYS A 229 -12.10 7.43 -8.01
CA LYS A 229 -12.30 8.75 -7.44
C LYS A 229 -11.90 9.81 -8.46
N LEU A 230 -12.68 10.89 -8.53
CA LEU A 230 -12.35 12.10 -9.26
C LEU A 230 -12.46 13.29 -8.33
N ASP A 231 -11.36 14.01 -8.18
CA ASP A 231 -11.27 15.26 -7.42
C ASP A 231 -10.89 16.40 -8.37
N ILE A 232 -11.49 17.56 -8.15
CA ILE A 232 -11.16 18.79 -8.88
C ILE A 232 -10.89 19.90 -7.86
N SER A 233 -9.79 20.58 -8.01
CA SER A 233 -9.44 21.77 -7.23
C SER A 233 -9.28 22.98 -8.13
N LEU A 234 -9.95 24.06 -7.79
CA LEU A 234 -9.84 25.36 -8.44
C LEU A 234 -9.19 26.32 -7.45
N GLN A 235 -8.02 26.84 -7.80
CA GLN A 235 -7.29 27.77 -6.95
C GLN A 235 -7.14 29.11 -7.62
N GLN A 236 -7.59 30.18 -6.95
CA GLN A 236 -7.43 31.57 -7.38
C GLN A 236 -6.58 32.32 -6.36
N LYS A 237 -5.43 32.83 -6.80
CA LYS A 237 -4.68 33.86 -6.07
C LYS A 237 -5.30 35.19 -6.35
N ILE A 238 -5.88 35.83 -5.35
CA ILE A 238 -6.50 37.19 -5.48
C ILE A 238 -5.37 38.22 -5.43
N ASN A 239 -4.40 38.01 -4.55
CA ASN A 239 -3.18 38.78 -4.45
C ASN A 239 -2.08 37.93 -3.78
N GLU A 240 -0.92 38.50 -3.43
CA GLU A 240 0.20 37.76 -2.82
C GLU A 240 -0.16 37.13 -1.47
N ASN A 241 -1.14 37.67 -0.76
CA ASN A 241 -1.51 37.25 0.58
C ASN A 241 -2.78 36.41 0.61
N ILE A 242 -3.65 36.53 -0.39
CA ILE A 242 -4.99 35.92 -0.39
C ILE A 242 -5.08 34.86 -1.47
N ILE A 243 -5.44 33.65 -1.06
CA ILE A 243 -5.71 32.51 -1.94
C ILE A 243 -7.10 31.96 -1.61
N LEU A 244 -7.91 31.77 -2.62
CA LEU A 244 -9.19 31.10 -2.55
C LEU A 244 -9.08 29.75 -3.24
N THR A 245 -9.52 28.67 -2.59
CA THR A 245 -9.48 27.32 -3.16
C THR A 245 -10.83 26.64 -3.00
N LEU A 246 -11.42 26.20 -4.11
CA LEU A 246 -12.60 25.37 -4.14
C LEU A 246 -12.20 23.94 -4.49
N ASN A 247 -12.44 22.99 -3.59
CA ASN A 247 -12.15 21.57 -3.77
C ASN A 247 -13.46 20.79 -3.89
N GLY A 248 -13.60 20.03 -4.97
CA GLY A 248 -14.60 18.99 -5.10
C GLY A 248 -13.93 17.61 -4.96
N THR A 249 -14.37 16.81 -4.00
CA THR A 249 -13.80 15.49 -3.70
C THR A 249 -14.81 14.40 -3.99
N ASN A 250 -14.35 13.30 -4.60
CA ASN A 250 -15.17 12.14 -4.97
C ASN A 250 -16.42 12.51 -5.77
N LEU A 251 -16.28 13.43 -6.74
CA LEU A 251 -17.37 14.02 -7.49
C LEU A 251 -18.29 13.01 -8.17
N LEU A 252 -17.75 11.86 -8.58
CA LEU A 252 -18.51 10.78 -9.23
C LEU A 252 -19.16 9.82 -8.22
N ASN A 253 -18.92 9.97 -6.91
CA ASN A 253 -19.41 9.08 -5.86
C ASN A 253 -19.07 7.57 -6.11
N THR A 254 -17.90 7.32 -6.67
CA THR A 254 -17.46 5.96 -7.07
C THR A 254 -16.41 5.38 -6.12
N MET A 255 -15.93 6.13 -5.13
CA MET A 255 -15.03 5.64 -4.08
C MET A 255 -15.83 4.89 -3.02
N LYS A 256 -16.26 3.66 -3.37
CA LYS A 256 -17.04 2.76 -2.52
C LYS A 256 -16.26 1.49 -2.29
N PHE A 257 -16.11 1.10 -1.04
CA PHE A 257 -15.48 -0.15 -0.65
C PHE A 257 -16.53 -1.27 -0.69
N ARG A 258 -16.41 -2.19 -1.65
CA ARG A 258 -17.41 -3.21 -1.95
C ARG A 258 -16.79 -4.59 -2.08
N PRO A 259 -16.39 -5.23 -0.94
CA PRO A 259 -15.94 -6.61 -0.96
C PRO A 259 -17.07 -7.55 -1.36
N MET A 260 -16.73 -8.62 -2.04
CA MET A 260 -17.62 -9.70 -2.42
C MET A 260 -16.91 -11.03 -2.19
N ILE A 261 -17.55 -11.91 -1.45
CA ILE A 261 -17.12 -13.29 -1.23
C ILE A 261 -18.25 -14.17 -1.76
N ASP A 262 -17.93 -14.99 -2.74
CA ASP A 262 -18.81 -15.97 -3.34
C ASP A 262 -18.22 -17.35 -3.08
N THR A 263 -18.90 -18.16 -2.31
CA THR A 263 -18.49 -19.49 -1.86
C THR A 263 -19.62 -20.47 -2.09
N PRO A 264 -19.80 -20.97 -3.33
CA PRO A 264 -20.90 -21.87 -3.67
C PRO A 264 -20.95 -23.15 -2.83
N GLU A 265 -19.78 -23.66 -2.40
CA GLU A 265 -19.65 -24.84 -1.57
C GLU A 265 -20.30 -24.67 -0.19
N LEU A 266 -20.41 -23.44 0.28
CA LEU A 266 -21.08 -23.07 1.53
C LEU A 266 -22.47 -22.46 1.29
N ASN A 267 -22.96 -22.42 0.04
CA ASN A 267 -24.15 -21.65 -0.35
C ASN A 267 -24.11 -20.21 0.16
N LEU A 268 -22.92 -19.60 0.21
CA LEU A 268 -22.68 -18.28 0.77
C LEU A 268 -22.32 -17.28 -0.33
N LEU A 269 -23.17 -16.29 -0.54
CA LEU A 269 -22.85 -15.08 -1.29
C LEU A 269 -22.92 -13.88 -0.34
N GLN A 270 -21.75 -13.29 -0.09
CA GLN A 270 -21.66 -12.13 0.77
C GLN A 270 -21.23 -10.91 -0.03
N MET A 271 -21.96 -9.83 0.14
CA MET A 271 -21.65 -8.53 -0.45
C MET A 271 -21.79 -7.45 0.62
N ALA A 272 -20.78 -6.61 0.74
CA ALA A 272 -20.87 -5.41 1.56
C ALA A 272 -20.66 -4.14 0.69
N ASN A 273 -21.18 -3.04 1.17
CA ASN A 273 -21.06 -1.74 0.50
C ASN A 273 -20.80 -0.65 1.54
N PHE A 274 -19.56 -0.27 1.68
CA PHE A 274 -19.13 0.78 2.59
C PHE A 274 -18.85 2.07 1.82
N ASN A 275 -19.58 3.12 2.13
CA ASN A 275 -19.43 4.45 1.53
C ASN A 275 -18.87 5.43 2.56
N PHE A 276 -17.56 5.31 2.83
CA PHE A 276 -16.87 6.15 3.81
C PHE A 276 -16.59 7.57 3.30
N LEU A 277 -16.52 7.75 1.98
CA LEU A 277 -16.21 9.04 1.37
C LEU A 277 -17.34 9.46 0.44
N LYS A 278 -18.23 10.32 0.95
CA LYS A 278 -19.29 10.94 0.14
C LYS A 278 -18.72 12.08 -0.70
N PRO A 279 -19.39 12.47 -1.82
CA PRO A 279 -19.04 13.69 -2.54
C PRO A 279 -19.05 14.89 -1.60
N GLN A 280 -18.02 15.73 -1.71
CA GLN A 280 -17.85 16.90 -0.87
C GLN A 280 -17.38 18.09 -1.70
N ALA A 281 -17.88 19.27 -1.35
CA ALA A 281 -17.33 20.55 -1.81
C ALA A 281 -16.80 21.32 -0.60
N LYS A 282 -15.56 21.81 -0.69
CA LYS A 282 -14.92 22.59 0.37
C LYS A 282 -14.35 23.88 -0.22
N LEU A 283 -14.83 25.02 0.29
CA LEU A 283 -14.24 26.32 0.01
C LEU A 283 -13.24 26.66 1.12
N THR A 284 -12.02 27.02 0.72
CA THR A 284 -10.95 27.41 1.63
C THR A 284 -10.48 28.81 1.29
N PHE A 285 -10.49 29.68 2.28
CA PHE A 285 -9.89 31.00 2.22
C PHE A 285 -8.57 30.96 2.99
N THR A 286 -7.47 31.28 2.32
CA THR A 286 -6.14 31.34 2.94
C THR A 286 -5.65 32.79 2.92
N TYR A 287 -5.31 33.31 4.11
CA TYR A 287 -4.69 34.60 4.24
C TYR A 287 -3.30 34.44 4.88
N ASN A 288 -2.26 34.80 4.13
CA ASN A 288 -0.88 34.77 4.59
C ASN A 288 -0.52 36.14 5.16
N PHE A 289 -0.29 36.21 6.46
CA PHE A 289 0.17 37.42 7.13
C PHE A 289 1.61 37.25 7.61
N GLY A 290 2.33 38.35 7.70
CA GLY A 290 3.71 38.36 8.14
C GLY A 290 4.70 38.89 7.10
N ASN A 291 5.91 39.20 7.54
CA ASN A 291 6.97 39.71 6.67
C ASN A 291 7.65 38.56 5.92
N ARG A 292 7.49 38.48 4.59
CA ARG A 292 8.12 37.48 3.74
C ARG A 292 9.63 37.69 3.55
N ASN A 293 10.17 38.83 3.97
CA ASN A 293 11.57 39.21 3.84
C ASN A 293 12.39 38.89 5.10
N VAL A 294 11.91 38.02 5.96
CA VAL A 294 12.74 37.51 7.08
C VAL A 294 13.85 36.65 6.49
N LYS A 295 15.01 37.26 6.28
CA LYS A 295 16.23 36.50 6.04
C LYS A 295 16.42 35.57 7.21
N ALA A 296 16.42 34.27 6.97
CA ALA A 296 16.76 33.28 8.01
C ALA A 296 18.09 33.75 8.60
N LYS A 297 18.09 34.06 9.91
CA LYS A 297 19.30 34.44 10.62
C LYS A 297 20.18 33.18 10.58
N THR A 298 21.21 33.20 9.77
CA THR A 298 22.20 32.13 9.77
C THR A 298 22.80 32.14 11.17
N ILE A 299 22.42 31.17 11.99
CA ILE A 299 23.05 30.95 13.28
C ILE A 299 24.48 30.52 12.91
N LYS A 300 25.44 31.45 13.02
CA LYS A 300 26.85 31.08 12.96
C LYS A 300 27.02 30.05 14.06
N ALA A 301 27.47 28.86 13.69
CA ALA A 301 27.89 27.87 14.66
C ALA A 301 28.84 28.57 15.63
N SER A 302 28.58 28.44 16.93
CA SER A 302 29.46 29.05 17.93
C SER A 302 30.89 28.52 17.75
N ASP A 303 31.91 29.36 17.96
CA ASP A 303 33.32 28.97 17.88
C ASP A 303 33.64 27.71 18.71
N GLU A 304 32.79 27.35 19.68
CA GLU A 304 32.91 26.16 20.52
C GLU A 304 32.63 24.87 19.74
N SER A 305 31.82 24.90 18.67
CA SER A 305 31.58 23.71 17.83
C SER A 305 32.84 23.28 17.07
N SER A 306 33.80 24.22 16.84
CA SER A 306 35.09 23.92 16.21
C SER A 306 36.07 23.20 17.17
N ARG A 307 35.78 23.18 18.47
CA ARG A 307 36.61 22.52 19.50
C ARG A 307 36.28 21.07 19.72
N ILE A 308 35.14 20.58 19.19
CA ILE A 308 34.79 19.16 19.25
C ILE A 308 35.54 18.47 18.12
N LYS A 309 36.77 18.05 18.38
CA LYS A 309 37.49 17.09 17.54
C LYS A 309 36.80 15.74 17.69
N THR A 310 36.06 15.30 16.70
CA THR A 310 35.68 13.89 16.58
C THR A 310 36.95 13.10 16.26
N SER A 311 37.56 12.52 17.27
CA SER A 311 38.60 11.52 17.12
C SER A 311 37.95 10.18 16.78
N GLY A 312 38.36 9.53 15.69
CA GLY A 312 38.09 8.14 15.37
C GLY A 312 37.51 7.94 14.01
#